data_8fec17e593aaa71469db100fc9333327
#
_entry.id   8fec17e593aaa71469db100fc9333327
#
_cell.length_a   1.000
_cell.length_b   1.000
_cell.length_c   1.000
_cell.angle_alpha   90.00
_cell.angle_beta   90.00
_cell.angle_gamma   90.00
#
_symmetry.space_group_name_H-M   'P 1'
#
loop_
_entity.id
_entity.type
_entity.pdbx_description
1 polymer ?
#
loop_
_entity_poly.entity_id
_entity_poly.type
_entity_poly.pdbx_seq_one_letter_code
_entity_poly.pdbx_strand_id
1 'polypeptide(L)'
;MDKMWAGRFHKSLDCRADDFNSSVRFDSRMYKQDIKGSVAHATMLASKGILSPSDAEKIVGGLGSILDDLESGKLAIDPSAEDIHMFVEAELTKRIGDVGKKLHTARSRNDQVALDLRMYLRDEASEIVGGLKQLLSAILEQAKANRDTIVPGYTHLQRAQPITFAHHLLAYCMMFMRDIDRIGDAVARMNYCPLGSCALAGTTYGTDREEVAKALGFDGITENSIDGVSDRDFCVELLSAFATVMMHLSRFSEEIILWSSWEFKFIELDDSFTTGSSIMPQKKNPDIAELVRGKTGRVYGDLMAMLTVLKGIPLAYNKDMQEDKESIFDAVDTVKQCLDVFPPMISGMKVLKGNMLAAAQKGFINATDLADYLTKKGIPLRTAYKISGQAVAYCIEKGLVLETVSPEEYKELCPDIGEDVYDAIDLLNCVRSRISAGGTGKESVEKQIGIVSDFLGK
;
A
#
# COMPACT_ATOMS: atom_id res chain seq x y z
N MET A 1 19.10 -33.02 13.30
CA MET A 1 17.91 -33.87 13.05
C MET A 1 18.19 -34.74 11.82
N ASP A 2 17.76 -36.01 11.83
CA ASP A 2 17.80 -36.78 10.59
C ASP A 2 16.78 -36.19 9.60
N LYS A 3 17.24 -35.92 8.38
CA LYS A 3 16.37 -35.36 7.34
C LYS A 3 15.32 -36.40 6.92
N MET A 4 14.05 -36.05 6.89
CA MET A 4 12.95 -36.97 6.58
C MET A 4 13.01 -37.54 5.16
N TRP A 5 13.77 -36.92 4.25
CA TRP A 5 14.00 -37.37 2.87
C TRP A 5 15.29 -38.23 2.70
N ALA A 6 16.03 -38.52 3.78
CA ALA A 6 17.37 -39.16 3.72
C ALA A 6 17.38 -40.63 3.34
N GLY A 7 16.22 -41.29 3.20
CA GLY A 7 16.13 -42.78 3.05
C GLY A 7 16.91 -43.41 1.89
N ARG A 8 17.29 -42.63 0.85
CA ARG A 8 18.10 -43.12 -0.29
C ARG A 8 19.59 -42.81 -0.16
N PHE A 9 19.95 -41.84 0.69
CA PHE A 9 21.30 -41.30 0.70
C PHE A 9 22.19 -42.01 1.71
N HIS A 10 23.46 -42.26 1.31
CA HIS A 10 24.45 -42.94 2.16
C HIS A 10 25.42 -41.96 2.84
N LYS A 11 25.29 -40.66 2.59
CA LYS A 11 26.10 -39.61 3.19
C LYS A 11 25.20 -38.52 3.72
N SER A 12 25.56 -37.90 4.83
CA SER A 12 24.95 -36.66 5.31
C SER A 12 25.25 -35.52 4.35
N LEU A 13 24.34 -34.52 4.31
CA LEU A 13 24.56 -33.30 3.57
C LEU A 13 25.78 -32.54 4.15
N ASP A 14 26.58 -31.90 3.31
CA ASP A 14 27.61 -30.95 3.76
C ASP A 14 26.96 -29.82 4.57
N CYS A 15 27.56 -29.45 5.69
CA CYS A 15 26.95 -28.46 6.59
C CYS A 15 26.72 -27.09 5.92
N ARG A 16 27.57 -26.69 4.98
CA ARG A 16 27.43 -25.46 4.20
C ARG A 16 26.26 -25.55 3.21
N ALA A 17 26.09 -26.73 2.60
CA ALA A 17 24.98 -27.00 1.70
C ALA A 17 23.64 -27.06 2.48
N ASP A 18 23.67 -27.59 3.69
CA ASP A 18 22.51 -27.63 4.57
C ASP A 18 22.08 -26.21 5.00
N ASP A 19 23.01 -25.39 5.45
CA ASP A 19 22.77 -24.00 5.81
C ASP A 19 22.28 -23.15 4.61
N PHE A 20 22.92 -23.33 3.45
CA PHE A 20 22.51 -22.64 2.20
C PHE A 20 21.10 -23.03 1.74
N ASN A 21 20.69 -24.26 1.98
CA ASN A 21 19.39 -24.79 1.57
C ASN A 21 18.26 -24.46 2.58
N SER A 22 18.60 -24.07 3.80
CA SER A 22 17.63 -23.80 4.88
C SER A 22 16.87 -22.49 4.65
N SER A 23 15.57 -22.50 4.92
CA SER A 23 14.67 -21.34 4.83
C SER A 23 14.06 -20.91 6.17
N VAL A 24 14.33 -21.66 7.25
CA VAL A 24 13.71 -21.39 8.57
C VAL A 24 13.93 -19.95 9.06
N ARG A 25 15.04 -19.32 8.63
CA ARG A 25 15.37 -17.94 9.01
C ARG A 25 14.32 -16.92 8.59
N PHE A 26 13.63 -17.14 7.47
CA PHE A 26 12.60 -16.23 6.95
C PHE A 26 11.22 -16.86 6.91
N ASP A 27 11.08 -18.17 6.64
CA ASP A 27 9.78 -18.82 6.57
C ASP A 27 9.15 -19.13 7.94
N SER A 28 9.94 -19.05 9.02
CA SER A 28 9.47 -19.21 10.40
C SER A 28 8.27 -18.32 10.73
N ARG A 29 8.12 -17.17 10.08
CA ARG A 29 7.00 -16.24 10.27
C ARG A 29 5.64 -16.81 9.82
N MET A 30 5.64 -17.88 9.01
CA MET A 30 4.42 -18.57 8.54
C MET A 30 3.94 -19.69 9.47
N TYR A 31 4.50 -19.85 10.67
CA TYR A 31 4.14 -20.94 11.59
C TYR A 31 2.64 -21.04 11.88
N LYS A 32 1.94 -19.91 11.95
CA LYS A 32 0.48 -19.90 12.17
C LYS A 32 -0.28 -20.49 11.00
N GLN A 33 0.13 -20.17 9.80
CA GLN A 33 -0.49 -20.64 8.57
C GLN A 33 -0.22 -22.12 8.37
N ASP A 34 1.01 -22.57 8.59
CA ASP A 34 1.39 -23.99 8.53
C ASP A 34 0.55 -24.84 9.50
N ILE A 35 0.44 -24.39 10.75
CA ILE A 35 -0.36 -25.11 11.75
C ILE A 35 -1.82 -25.11 11.39
N LYS A 36 -2.41 -23.99 10.96
CA LYS A 36 -3.82 -23.93 10.53
C LYS A 36 -4.10 -24.84 9.32
N GLY A 37 -3.23 -24.81 8.32
CA GLY A 37 -3.28 -25.67 7.15
C GLY A 37 -3.21 -27.15 7.52
N SER A 38 -2.28 -27.50 8.42
CA SER A 38 -2.09 -28.85 8.94
C SER A 38 -3.29 -29.35 9.75
N VAL A 39 -3.93 -28.51 10.55
CA VAL A 39 -5.16 -28.85 11.29
C VAL A 39 -6.31 -29.14 10.32
N ALA A 40 -6.53 -28.29 9.32
CA ALA A 40 -7.55 -28.50 8.30
C ALA A 40 -7.32 -29.80 7.52
N HIS A 41 -6.07 -30.07 7.16
CA HIS A 41 -5.67 -31.29 6.45
C HIS A 41 -5.94 -32.54 7.28
N ALA A 42 -5.49 -32.59 8.53
CA ALA A 42 -5.70 -33.75 9.43
C ALA A 42 -7.19 -33.99 9.68
N THR A 43 -7.99 -32.94 9.83
CA THR A 43 -9.44 -33.03 10.01
C THR A 43 -10.12 -33.64 8.77
N MET A 44 -9.75 -33.20 7.57
CA MET A 44 -10.24 -33.75 6.31
C MET A 44 -9.82 -35.22 6.14
N LEU A 45 -8.59 -35.58 6.46
CA LEU A 45 -8.14 -36.98 6.37
C LEU A 45 -9.00 -37.92 7.28
N ALA A 46 -9.37 -37.41 8.44
CA ALA A 46 -10.27 -38.18 9.34
C ALA A 46 -11.71 -38.27 8.78
N SER A 47 -12.28 -37.18 8.24
CA SER A 47 -13.61 -37.16 7.64
C SER A 47 -13.74 -38.15 6.48
N LYS A 48 -12.64 -38.39 5.75
CA LYS A 48 -12.56 -39.34 4.64
C LYS A 48 -12.13 -40.75 5.08
N GLY A 49 -11.93 -41.00 6.37
CA GLY A 49 -11.52 -42.30 6.87
C GLY A 49 -10.08 -42.72 6.54
N ILE A 50 -9.25 -41.76 6.11
CA ILE A 50 -7.81 -41.99 5.81
C ILE A 50 -7.00 -42.03 7.11
N LEU A 51 -7.37 -41.19 8.08
CA LEU A 51 -6.91 -41.27 9.47
C LEU A 51 -8.03 -41.76 10.39
N SER A 52 -7.65 -42.46 11.47
CA SER A 52 -8.64 -42.74 12.52
C SER A 52 -9.00 -41.44 13.24
N PRO A 53 -10.25 -41.30 13.72
CA PRO A 53 -10.66 -40.13 14.51
C PRO A 53 -9.74 -39.86 15.71
N SER A 54 -9.30 -40.91 16.41
CA SER A 54 -8.37 -40.80 17.56
C SER A 54 -7.00 -40.29 17.17
N ASP A 55 -6.43 -40.66 15.98
CA ASP A 55 -5.18 -40.14 15.52
C ASP A 55 -5.29 -38.69 15.12
N ALA A 56 -6.35 -38.31 14.43
CA ALA A 56 -6.63 -36.92 14.04
C ALA A 56 -6.81 -36.03 15.28
N GLU A 57 -7.54 -36.46 16.30
CA GLU A 57 -7.69 -35.71 17.55
C GLU A 57 -6.33 -35.45 18.23
N LYS A 58 -5.46 -36.45 18.28
CA LYS A 58 -4.10 -36.29 18.82
C LYS A 58 -3.26 -35.32 17.99
N ILE A 59 -3.33 -35.39 16.65
CA ILE A 59 -2.60 -34.51 15.76
C ILE A 59 -3.08 -33.06 15.93
N VAL A 60 -4.40 -32.83 15.88
CA VAL A 60 -4.99 -31.49 16.02
C VAL A 60 -4.69 -30.90 17.41
N GLY A 61 -4.83 -31.69 18.47
CA GLY A 61 -4.48 -31.26 19.83
C GLY A 61 -3.00 -30.96 20.00
N GLY A 62 -2.13 -31.79 19.40
CA GLY A 62 -0.68 -31.55 19.39
C GLY A 62 -0.28 -30.28 18.65
N LEU A 63 -0.87 -30.03 17.47
CA LEU A 63 -0.66 -28.80 16.69
C LEU A 63 -1.17 -27.56 17.43
N GLY A 64 -2.32 -27.62 18.06
CA GLY A 64 -2.83 -26.54 18.91
C GLY A 64 -1.90 -26.21 20.07
N SER A 65 -1.39 -27.25 20.77
CA SER A 65 -0.40 -27.05 21.83
C SER A 65 0.92 -26.45 21.35
N ILE A 66 1.38 -26.79 20.13
CA ILE A 66 2.57 -26.18 19.53
C ILE A 66 2.32 -24.71 19.26
N LEU A 67 1.16 -24.34 18.70
CA LEU A 67 0.77 -22.96 18.43
C LEU A 67 0.76 -22.12 19.71
N ASP A 68 0.10 -22.61 20.76
CA ASP A 68 0.02 -21.93 22.07
C ASP A 68 1.42 -21.72 22.68
N ASP A 69 2.31 -22.70 22.57
CA ASP A 69 3.67 -22.59 23.10
C ASP A 69 4.53 -21.63 22.29
N LEU A 70 4.38 -21.57 20.96
CA LEU A 70 5.04 -20.59 20.12
C LEU A 70 4.54 -19.16 20.41
N GLU A 71 3.23 -18.97 20.51
CA GLU A 71 2.65 -17.65 20.78
C GLU A 71 2.96 -17.15 22.20
N SER A 72 3.04 -18.04 23.18
CA SER A 72 3.42 -17.68 24.55
C SER A 72 4.93 -17.55 24.78
N GLY A 73 5.75 -17.87 23.78
CA GLY A 73 7.22 -17.86 23.88
C GLY A 73 7.82 -19.01 24.69
N LYS A 74 7.04 -20.02 25.06
CA LYS A 74 7.54 -21.25 25.74
C LYS A 74 8.34 -22.15 24.82
N LEU A 75 8.02 -22.14 23.54
CA LEU A 75 8.73 -22.85 22.48
C LEU A 75 9.39 -21.84 21.55
N ALA A 76 10.67 -21.99 21.33
CA ALA A 76 11.41 -21.23 20.31
C ALA A 76 11.61 -22.11 19.07
N ILE A 77 11.51 -21.51 17.89
CA ILE A 77 11.80 -22.19 16.63
C ILE A 77 13.30 -22.47 16.55
N ASP A 78 13.67 -23.74 16.30
CA ASP A 78 15.06 -24.17 16.19
C ASP A 78 15.66 -23.61 14.89
N PRO A 79 16.66 -22.71 14.95
CA PRO A 79 17.30 -22.14 13.77
C PRO A 79 18.08 -23.16 12.93
N SER A 80 18.32 -24.37 13.43
CA SER A 80 18.94 -25.47 12.69
C SER A 80 17.95 -26.32 11.89
N ALA A 81 16.64 -26.04 11.99
CA ALA A 81 15.64 -26.69 11.14
C ALA A 81 15.82 -26.29 9.67
N GLU A 82 15.41 -27.16 8.76
CA GLU A 82 15.47 -26.87 7.33
C GLU A 82 14.48 -25.77 6.94
N ASP A 83 13.23 -25.91 7.40
CA ASP A 83 12.13 -24.99 7.21
C ASP A 83 11.14 -25.06 8.40
N ILE A 84 10.17 -24.15 8.43
CA ILE A 84 9.15 -24.10 9.48
C ILE A 84 8.29 -25.37 9.51
N HIS A 85 8.00 -25.94 8.35
CA HIS A 85 7.14 -27.11 8.21
C HIS A 85 7.79 -28.34 8.85
N MET A 86 9.09 -28.53 8.61
CA MET A 86 9.85 -29.61 9.21
C MET A 86 9.99 -29.44 10.72
N PHE A 87 10.15 -28.20 11.18
CA PHE A 87 10.15 -27.88 12.60
C PHE A 87 8.84 -28.29 13.28
N VAL A 88 7.69 -27.88 12.72
CA VAL A 88 6.35 -28.20 13.27
C VAL A 88 6.11 -29.70 13.28
N GLU A 89 6.43 -30.41 12.20
CA GLU A 89 6.24 -31.86 12.09
C GLU A 89 7.14 -32.64 13.05
N ALA A 90 8.39 -32.21 13.22
CA ALA A 90 9.33 -32.81 14.17
C ALA A 90 8.87 -32.59 15.62
N GLU A 91 8.45 -31.37 15.97
CA GLU A 91 7.96 -31.06 17.31
C GLU A 91 6.65 -31.80 17.62
N LEU A 92 5.76 -31.93 16.63
CA LEU A 92 4.55 -32.73 16.73
C LEU A 92 4.89 -34.20 17.02
N THR A 93 5.79 -34.79 16.24
CA THR A 93 6.23 -36.18 16.42
C THR A 93 6.87 -36.42 17.79
N LYS A 94 7.63 -35.45 18.28
CA LYS A 94 8.22 -35.49 19.64
C LYS A 94 7.14 -35.52 20.73
N ARG A 95 6.02 -34.80 20.56
CA ARG A 95 4.93 -34.71 21.54
C ARG A 95 4.00 -35.94 21.52
N ILE A 96 3.66 -36.43 20.34
CA ILE A 96 2.62 -37.47 20.20
C ILE A 96 3.11 -38.79 19.60
N GLY A 97 4.45 -38.94 19.40
CA GLY A 97 5.07 -40.15 18.88
C GLY A 97 4.75 -40.41 17.40
N ASP A 98 4.74 -41.70 17.01
CA ASP A 98 4.57 -42.11 15.60
C ASP A 98 3.25 -41.64 14.95
N VAL A 99 2.23 -41.28 15.75
CA VAL A 99 0.98 -40.70 15.24
C VAL A 99 1.26 -39.40 14.51
N GLY A 100 2.22 -38.57 14.98
CA GLY A 100 2.61 -37.32 14.35
C GLY A 100 3.10 -37.48 12.91
N LYS A 101 3.79 -38.60 12.61
CA LYS A 101 4.29 -38.94 11.26
C LYS A 101 3.15 -39.15 10.24
N LYS A 102 1.92 -39.38 10.68
CA LYS A 102 0.77 -39.57 9.80
C LYS A 102 0.25 -38.25 9.20
N LEU A 103 0.64 -37.10 9.76
CA LEU A 103 0.21 -35.78 9.31
C LEU A 103 0.56 -35.54 7.83
N HIS A 104 1.68 -36.06 7.34
CA HIS A 104 2.14 -35.86 5.95
C HIS A 104 1.41 -36.74 4.92
N THR A 105 0.49 -37.61 5.34
CA THR A 105 -0.27 -38.49 4.43
C THR A 105 -1.04 -37.65 3.41
N ALA A 106 -0.95 -38.01 2.11
CA ALA A 106 -1.60 -37.33 0.99
C ALA A 106 -1.25 -35.83 0.85
N ARG A 107 -0.05 -35.42 1.27
CA ARG A 107 0.47 -34.06 1.18
C ARG A 107 1.92 -34.07 0.68
N SER A 108 2.34 -32.99 0.04
CA SER A 108 3.73 -32.70 -0.30
C SER A 108 4.17 -31.36 0.32
N ARG A 109 5.48 -31.16 0.47
CA ARG A 109 6.02 -29.85 0.82
C ARG A 109 5.62 -28.79 -0.21
N ASN A 110 5.47 -29.15 -1.48
CA ASN A 110 5.18 -28.20 -2.56
C ASN A 110 3.80 -27.53 -2.41
N ASP A 111 2.73 -28.30 -2.18
CA ASP A 111 1.39 -27.75 -1.98
C ASP A 111 1.22 -27.10 -0.59
N GLN A 112 1.94 -27.60 0.42
CA GLN A 112 1.99 -27.02 1.76
C GLN A 112 2.59 -25.61 1.75
N VAL A 113 3.76 -25.42 1.15
CA VAL A 113 4.42 -24.09 1.03
C VAL A 113 3.55 -23.11 0.24
N ALA A 114 2.94 -23.57 -0.87
CA ALA A 114 2.06 -22.73 -1.68
C ALA A 114 0.81 -22.29 -0.90
N LEU A 115 0.24 -23.18 -0.08
CA LEU A 115 -0.87 -22.85 0.81
C LEU A 115 -0.48 -21.78 1.84
N ASP A 116 0.60 -22.03 2.56
CA ASP A 116 1.01 -21.20 3.68
C ASP A 116 1.36 -19.79 3.23
N LEU A 117 2.04 -19.66 2.09
CA LEU A 117 2.36 -18.37 1.51
C LEU A 117 1.09 -17.58 1.10
N ARG A 118 0.10 -18.24 0.47
CA ARG A 118 -1.18 -17.61 0.14
C ARG A 118 -1.93 -17.14 1.38
N MET A 119 -2.02 -17.98 2.41
CA MET A 119 -2.67 -17.62 3.67
C MET A 119 -1.96 -16.47 4.37
N TYR A 120 -0.62 -16.52 4.43
CA TYR A 120 0.20 -15.46 5.02
C TYR A 120 -0.01 -14.12 4.30
N LEU A 121 0.09 -14.12 2.98
CA LEU A 121 -0.06 -12.89 2.19
C LEU A 121 -1.49 -12.34 2.23
N ARG A 122 -2.51 -13.19 2.38
CA ARG A 122 -3.89 -12.76 2.59
C ARG A 122 -4.04 -11.99 3.92
N ASP A 123 -3.43 -12.52 4.98
CA ASP A 123 -3.44 -11.87 6.29
C ASP A 123 -2.70 -10.51 6.24
N GLU A 124 -1.50 -10.49 5.67
CA GLU A 124 -0.68 -9.27 5.54
C GLU A 124 -1.32 -8.20 4.63
N ALA A 125 -1.94 -8.61 3.53
CA ALA A 125 -2.68 -7.71 2.65
C ALA A 125 -3.84 -7.03 3.40
N SER A 126 -4.54 -7.76 4.28
CA SER A 126 -5.59 -7.20 5.12
C SER A 126 -5.06 -6.14 6.09
N GLU A 127 -3.89 -6.38 6.70
CA GLU A 127 -3.23 -5.40 7.58
C GLU A 127 -2.81 -4.14 6.82
N ILE A 128 -2.22 -4.29 5.62
CA ILE A 128 -1.83 -3.17 4.75
C ILE A 128 -3.07 -2.34 4.34
N VAL A 129 -4.16 -3.00 3.97
CA VAL A 129 -5.44 -2.32 3.68
C VAL A 129 -5.94 -1.54 4.91
N GLY A 130 -5.81 -2.12 6.11
CA GLY A 130 -6.09 -1.44 7.38
C GLY A 130 -5.27 -0.16 7.56
N GLY A 131 -3.97 -0.22 7.32
CA GLY A 131 -3.07 0.93 7.36
C GLY A 131 -3.42 2.01 6.31
N LEU A 132 -3.78 1.59 5.09
CA LEU A 132 -4.25 2.52 4.05
C LEU A 132 -5.57 3.20 4.42
N LYS A 133 -6.51 2.49 5.05
CA LYS A 133 -7.75 3.09 5.57
C LYS A 133 -7.47 4.10 6.69
N GLN A 134 -6.50 3.84 7.55
CA GLN A 134 -6.05 4.82 8.56
C GLN A 134 -5.45 6.07 7.91
N LEU A 135 -4.63 5.90 6.86
CA LEU A 135 -4.09 7.02 6.09
C LEU A 135 -5.20 7.83 5.41
N LEU A 136 -6.16 7.18 4.75
CA LEU A 136 -7.32 7.85 4.16
C LEU A 136 -8.09 8.66 5.19
N SER A 137 -8.29 8.12 6.39
CA SER A 137 -8.98 8.82 7.48
C SER A 137 -8.20 10.07 7.92
N ALA A 138 -6.87 9.98 8.08
CA ALA A 138 -6.02 11.10 8.45
C ALA A 138 -6.06 12.22 7.39
N ILE A 139 -5.97 11.87 6.11
CA ILE A 139 -6.04 12.82 4.99
C ILE A 139 -7.44 13.47 4.94
N LEU A 140 -8.49 12.68 5.10
CA LEU A 140 -9.88 13.16 5.08
C LEU A 140 -10.15 14.19 6.17
N GLU A 141 -9.66 13.97 7.40
CA GLU A 141 -9.82 14.94 8.50
C GLU A 141 -9.04 16.24 8.21
N GLN A 142 -7.85 16.17 7.66
CA GLN A 142 -7.11 17.35 7.20
C GLN A 142 -7.86 18.08 6.07
N ALA A 143 -8.45 17.36 5.14
CA ALA A 143 -9.24 17.94 4.06
C ALA A 143 -10.49 18.65 4.63
N LYS A 144 -11.22 18.03 5.55
CA LYS A 144 -12.39 18.63 6.22
C LYS A 144 -12.02 19.92 6.97
N ALA A 145 -10.87 19.98 7.63
CA ALA A 145 -10.39 21.16 8.37
C ALA A 145 -9.93 22.30 7.44
N ASN A 146 -9.66 22.00 6.17
CA ASN A 146 -9.07 22.93 5.20
C ASN A 146 -9.92 23.13 3.94
N ARG A 147 -11.25 23.00 4.05
CA ARG A 147 -12.20 23.14 2.93
C ARG A 147 -12.11 24.48 2.22
N ASP A 148 -11.88 25.55 2.98
CA ASP A 148 -11.81 26.93 2.50
C ASP A 148 -10.36 27.47 2.51
N THR A 149 -9.35 26.63 2.77
CA THR A 149 -7.94 27.05 2.77
C THR A 149 -7.46 27.16 1.33
N ILE A 150 -7.26 28.39 0.87
CA ILE A 150 -6.79 28.67 -0.50
C ILE A 150 -5.28 28.44 -0.57
N VAL A 151 -4.86 27.72 -1.59
CA VAL A 151 -3.45 27.44 -1.89
C VAL A 151 -3.24 27.55 -3.41
N PRO A 152 -2.06 27.98 -3.89
CA PRO A 152 -1.79 27.90 -5.32
C PRO A 152 -1.71 26.44 -5.77
N GLY A 153 -2.47 26.08 -6.78
CA GLY A 153 -2.27 24.86 -7.54
C GLY A 153 -1.05 25.01 -8.47
N TYR A 154 -0.28 23.94 -8.65
CA TYR A 154 0.95 23.95 -9.42
C TYR A 154 0.86 23.03 -10.63
N THR A 155 1.43 23.48 -11.75
CA THR A 155 1.84 22.65 -12.88
C THR A 155 3.28 23.04 -13.23
N HIS A 156 4.16 22.06 -13.54
CA HIS A 156 5.56 22.31 -13.80
C HIS A 156 6.31 23.03 -12.65
N LEU A 157 5.84 22.86 -11.40
CA LEU A 157 6.25 23.63 -10.22
C LEU A 157 6.08 25.14 -10.38
N GLN A 158 5.27 25.59 -11.34
CA GLN A 158 4.82 26.98 -11.50
C GLN A 158 3.42 27.13 -10.92
N ARG A 159 3.15 28.27 -10.28
CA ARG A 159 1.82 28.62 -9.80
C ARG A 159 0.88 28.72 -10.99
N ALA A 160 -0.23 27.99 -10.94
CA ALA A 160 -1.15 27.87 -12.07
C ALA A 160 -2.50 28.50 -11.78
N GLN A 161 -3.28 27.92 -10.89
CA GLN A 161 -4.65 28.38 -10.56
C GLN A 161 -4.91 28.25 -9.06
N PRO A 162 -5.81 29.05 -8.47
CA PRO A 162 -6.18 28.89 -7.07
C PRO A 162 -7.04 27.63 -6.89
N ILE A 163 -6.71 26.85 -5.85
CA ILE A 163 -7.46 25.69 -5.41
C ILE A 163 -7.65 25.71 -3.90
N THR A 164 -8.48 24.83 -3.37
CA THR A 164 -8.48 24.57 -1.93
C THR A 164 -7.46 23.49 -1.56
N PHE A 165 -6.87 23.61 -0.39
CA PHE A 165 -5.96 22.58 0.12
C PHE A 165 -6.69 21.24 0.32
N ALA A 166 -7.97 21.28 0.69
CA ALA A 166 -8.84 20.10 0.72
C ALA A 166 -8.88 19.38 -0.63
N HIS A 167 -9.08 20.11 -1.73
CA HIS A 167 -9.12 19.53 -3.07
C HIS A 167 -7.83 18.81 -3.42
N HIS A 168 -6.69 19.40 -3.07
CA HIS A 168 -5.38 18.78 -3.27
C HIS A 168 -5.22 17.48 -2.48
N LEU A 169 -5.55 17.49 -1.18
CA LEU A 169 -5.48 16.32 -0.30
C LEU A 169 -6.41 15.20 -0.77
N LEU A 170 -7.62 15.53 -1.22
CA LEU A 170 -8.58 14.54 -1.74
C LEU A 170 -8.09 13.84 -3.01
N ALA A 171 -7.22 14.45 -3.80
CA ALA A 171 -6.58 13.76 -4.92
C ALA A 171 -5.74 12.56 -4.46
N TYR A 172 -5.03 12.67 -3.34
CA TYR A 172 -4.33 11.53 -2.72
C TYR A 172 -5.30 10.48 -2.18
N CYS A 173 -6.43 10.89 -1.62
CA CYS A 173 -7.47 9.92 -1.24
C CYS A 173 -7.93 9.07 -2.43
N MET A 174 -8.15 9.67 -3.61
CA MET A 174 -8.53 8.94 -4.81
C MET A 174 -7.44 7.95 -5.27
N MET A 175 -6.17 8.27 -5.04
CA MET A 175 -5.06 7.35 -5.35
C MET A 175 -5.08 6.14 -4.41
N PHE A 176 -5.13 6.36 -3.10
CA PHE A 176 -5.09 5.28 -2.10
C PHE A 176 -6.35 4.42 -2.10
N MET A 177 -7.51 4.95 -2.46
CA MET A 177 -8.72 4.14 -2.70
C MET A 177 -8.48 3.12 -3.83
N ARG A 178 -7.91 3.56 -4.95
CA ARG A 178 -7.55 2.65 -6.05
C ARG A 178 -6.47 1.64 -5.67
N ASP A 179 -5.59 1.98 -4.73
CA ASP A 179 -4.58 1.04 -4.23
C ASP A 179 -5.21 -0.06 -3.37
N ILE A 180 -6.18 0.28 -2.53
CA ILE A 180 -6.96 -0.70 -1.77
C ILE A 180 -7.69 -1.65 -2.73
N ASP A 181 -8.31 -1.14 -3.78
CA ASP A 181 -9.00 -1.95 -4.78
C ASP A 181 -8.01 -2.90 -5.49
N ARG A 182 -6.80 -2.43 -5.88
CA ARG A 182 -5.76 -3.28 -6.48
C ARG A 182 -5.33 -4.43 -5.59
N ILE A 183 -5.12 -4.16 -4.30
CA ILE A 183 -4.78 -5.20 -3.33
C ILE A 183 -5.95 -6.19 -3.20
N GLY A 184 -7.17 -5.70 -3.11
CA GLY A 184 -8.38 -6.54 -3.06
C GLY A 184 -8.52 -7.44 -4.28
N ASP A 185 -8.28 -6.91 -5.48
CA ASP A 185 -8.31 -7.67 -6.74
C ASP A 185 -7.23 -8.78 -6.78
N ALA A 186 -6.02 -8.49 -6.32
CA ALA A 186 -4.94 -9.47 -6.23
C ALA A 186 -5.28 -10.58 -5.22
N VAL A 187 -5.81 -10.21 -4.05
CA VAL A 187 -6.25 -11.17 -3.03
C VAL A 187 -7.39 -12.05 -3.56
N ALA A 188 -8.37 -11.50 -4.28
CA ALA A 188 -9.47 -12.27 -4.83
C ALA A 188 -8.98 -13.35 -5.82
N ARG A 189 -8.02 -13.03 -6.71
CA ARG A 189 -7.41 -14.01 -7.61
C ARG A 189 -6.55 -15.04 -6.90
N MET A 190 -5.88 -14.66 -5.83
CA MET A 190 -5.04 -15.54 -5.00
C MET A 190 -5.86 -16.53 -4.17
N ASN A 191 -7.12 -16.23 -3.84
CA ASN A 191 -7.88 -16.92 -2.82
C ASN A 191 -8.43 -18.29 -3.26
N TYR A 192 -7.55 -19.14 -3.85
CA TYR A 192 -7.83 -20.51 -4.24
C TYR A 192 -6.82 -21.48 -3.58
N CYS A 193 -7.37 -22.53 -2.93
CA CYS A 193 -6.60 -23.47 -2.11
C CYS A 193 -5.77 -24.44 -2.98
N PRO A 194 -4.43 -24.47 -2.86
CA PRO A 194 -3.59 -25.39 -3.61
C PRO A 194 -3.47 -26.77 -2.93
N LEU A 195 -3.82 -26.90 -1.64
CA LEU A 195 -3.60 -28.12 -0.88
C LEU A 195 -4.36 -29.31 -1.49
N GLY A 196 -3.69 -30.46 -1.57
CA GLY A 196 -4.15 -31.64 -2.29
C GLY A 196 -3.64 -31.74 -3.73
N SER A 197 -2.93 -30.69 -4.23
CA SER A 197 -2.15 -30.80 -5.46
C SER A 197 -0.93 -31.74 -5.29
N CYS A 198 -0.54 -32.01 -4.05
CA CYS A 198 0.64 -32.78 -3.67
C CYS A 198 1.92 -32.25 -4.32
N ALA A 199 2.78 -33.11 -4.84
CA ALA A 199 4.01 -32.66 -5.51
C ALA A 199 3.71 -31.91 -6.84
N LEU A 200 2.77 -32.41 -7.63
CA LEU A 200 2.32 -31.84 -8.92
C LEU A 200 1.17 -32.63 -9.58
N ALA A 201 0.92 -33.87 -9.18
CA ALA A 201 0.03 -34.79 -9.91
C ALA A 201 -1.23 -35.15 -9.11
N GLY A 202 -1.48 -34.50 -7.97
CA GLY A 202 -2.51 -34.90 -7.04
C GLY A 202 -2.11 -36.15 -6.23
N THR A 203 -3.09 -36.87 -5.70
CA THR A 203 -2.88 -38.03 -4.82
C THR A 203 -3.78 -39.19 -5.21
N THR A 204 -3.36 -40.40 -4.81
CA THR A 204 -4.16 -41.63 -4.95
C THR A 204 -5.17 -41.82 -3.81
N TYR A 205 -5.15 -40.97 -2.80
CA TYR A 205 -6.10 -41.00 -1.69
C TYR A 205 -7.38 -40.24 -2.05
N GLY A 206 -8.53 -40.68 -1.55
CA GLY A 206 -9.81 -40.01 -1.74
C GLY A 206 -9.96 -38.78 -0.83
N THR A 207 -9.09 -37.79 -0.98
CA THR A 207 -9.12 -36.54 -0.21
C THR A 207 -10.23 -35.61 -0.70
N ASP A 208 -10.66 -34.70 0.15
CA ASP A 208 -11.65 -33.66 -0.16
C ASP A 208 -11.00 -32.27 -0.08
N ARG A 209 -10.60 -31.78 -1.24
CA ARG A 209 -9.94 -30.47 -1.36
C ARG A 209 -10.89 -29.30 -1.06
N GLU A 210 -12.19 -29.46 -1.38
CA GLU A 210 -13.22 -28.44 -1.13
C GLU A 210 -13.47 -28.28 0.39
N GLU A 211 -13.49 -29.40 1.14
CA GLU A 211 -13.60 -29.35 2.58
C GLU A 211 -12.45 -28.53 3.20
N VAL A 212 -11.22 -28.74 2.75
CA VAL A 212 -10.04 -27.98 3.20
C VAL A 212 -10.13 -26.52 2.80
N ALA A 213 -10.46 -26.23 1.54
CA ALA A 213 -10.60 -24.86 1.05
C ALA A 213 -11.62 -24.07 1.89
N LYS A 214 -12.78 -24.66 2.15
CA LYS A 214 -13.82 -24.04 2.98
C LYS A 214 -13.38 -23.83 4.43
N ALA A 215 -12.70 -24.80 5.03
CA ALA A 215 -12.20 -24.70 6.41
C ALA A 215 -11.16 -23.57 6.57
N LEU A 216 -10.39 -23.27 5.52
CA LEU A 216 -9.36 -22.24 5.50
C LEU A 216 -9.84 -20.89 4.91
N GLY A 217 -11.12 -20.77 4.53
CA GLY A 217 -11.71 -19.54 4.02
C GLY A 217 -11.26 -19.16 2.61
N PHE A 218 -10.95 -20.17 1.77
CA PHE A 218 -10.73 -19.97 0.35
C PHE A 218 -12.05 -20.01 -0.44
N ASP A 219 -12.09 -19.34 -1.58
CA ASP A 219 -13.27 -19.30 -2.46
C ASP A 219 -13.45 -20.58 -3.28
N GLY A 220 -12.41 -21.41 -3.37
CA GLY A 220 -12.40 -22.69 -4.08
C GLY A 220 -11.01 -23.32 -4.07
N ILE A 221 -10.79 -24.27 -4.96
CA ILE A 221 -9.52 -24.97 -5.14
C ILE A 221 -8.82 -24.53 -6.42
N THR A 222 -7.49 -24.74 -6.50
CA THR A 222 -6.77 -24.65 -7.78
C THR A 222 -7.13 -25.85 -8.65
N GLU A 223 -7.61 -25.60 -9.87
CA GLU A 223 -8.17 -26.63 -10.76
C GLU A 223 -7.09 -27.54 -11.41
N ASN A 224 -5.87 -27.05 -11.52
CA ASN A 224 -4.76 -27.84 -12.04
C ASN A 224 -3.69 -28.00 -10.97
N SER A 225 -3.31 -29.22 -10.64
CA SER A 225 -2.36 -29.53 -9.57
C SER A 225 -0.91 -29.10 -9.87
N ILE A 226 -0.52 -29.00 -11.13
CA ILE A 226 0.80 -28.47 -11.52
C ILE A 226 0.81 -26.95 -11.28
N ASP A 227 -0.23 -26.27 -11.74
CA ASP A 227 -0.43 -24.83 -11.53
C ASP A 227 -0.51 -24.51 -10.03
N GLY A 228 -1.27 -25.28 -9.28
CA GLY A 228 -1.45 -25.07 -7.82
C GLY A 228 -0.15 -25.04 -7.02
N VAL A 229 0.88 -25.78 -7.41
CA VAL A 229 2.20 -25.76 -6.75
C VAL A 229 3.20 -24.81 -7.42
N SER A 230 2.97 -24.43 -8.67
CA SER A 230 3.86 -23.61 -9.50
C SER A 230 3.56 -22.13 -9.42
N ASP A 231 2.28 -21.76 -9.28
CA ASP A 231 1.82 -20.38 -9.34
C ASP A 231 2.44 -19.50 -8.24
N ARG A 232 2.98 -18.37 -8.68
CA ARG A 232 3.43 -17.24 -7.86
C ARG A 232 2.99 -15.90 -8.45
N ASP A 233 2.02 -15.91 -9.38
CA ASP A 233 1.48 -14.68 -9.97
C ASP A 233 0.93 -13.75 -8.90
N PHE A 234 0.33 -14.32 -7.86
CA PHE A 234 -0.17 -13.57 -6.71
C PHE A 234 0.94 -12.79 -5.96
N CYS A 235 2.16 -13.31 -5.92
CA CYS A 235 3.30 -12.58 -5.37
C CYS A 235 3.65 -11.36 -6.25
N VAL A 236 3.66 -11.54 -7.58
CA VAL A 236 3.93 -10.47 -8.53
C VAL A 236 2.83 -9.41 -8.49
N GLU A 237 1.57 -9.81 -8.43
CA GLU A 237 0.42 -8.90 -8.36
C GLU A 237 0.44 -8.07 -7.07
N LEU A 238 0.67 -8.69 -5.91
CA LEU A 238 0.77 -7.98 -4.63
C LEU A 238 1.98 -7.05 -4.61
N LEU A 239 3.15 -7.49 -5.06
CA LEU A 239 4.34 -6.64 -5.17
C LEU A 239 4.11 -5.45 -6.10
N SER A 240 3.40 -5.63 -7.21
CA SER A 240 3.01 -4.55 -8.12
C SER A 240 2.05 -3.56 -7.45
N ALA A 241 1.09 -4.05 -6.68
CA ALA A 241 0.19 -3.21 -5.90
C ALA A 241 0.96 -2.44 -4.82
N PHE A 242 1.85 -3.09 -4.07
CA PHE A 242 2.69 -2.46 -3.05
C PHE A 242 3.65 -1.42 -3.65
N ALA A 243 4.26 -1.71 -4.80
CA ALA A 243 5.08 -0.75 -5.54
C ALA A 243 4.27 0.49 -5.94
N THR A 244 3.00 0.32 -6.31
CA THR A 244 2.09 1.43 -6.63
C THR A 244 1.73 2.24 -5.38
N VAL A 245 1.44 1.60 -4.24
CA VAL A 245 1.25 2.27 -2.94
C VAL A 245 2.47 3.12 -2.60
N MET A 246 3.66 2.53 -2.67
CA MET A 246 4.91 3.24 -2.36
C MET A 246 5.18 4.40 -3.31
N MET A 247 4.83 4.28 -4.59
CA MET A 247 4.92 5.37 -5.56
C MET A 247 4.00 6.54 -5.15
N HIS A 248 2.78 6.27 -4.73
CA HIS A 248 1.86 7.31 -4.25
C HIS A 248 2.35 7.93 -2.93
N LEU A 249 2.85 7.14 -1.98
CA LEU A 249 3.46 7.63 -0.76
C LEU A 249 4.71 8.48 -1.04
N SER A 250 5.53 8.09 -2.02
CA SER A 250 6.71 8.86 -2.45
C SER A 250 6.33 10.22 -3.03
N ARG A 251 5.30 10.28 -3.88
CA ARG A 251 4.78 11.55 -4.42
C ARG A 251 4.24 12.46 -3.31
N PHE A 252 3.48 11.91 -2.38
CA PHE A 252 2.96 12.68 -1.26
C PHE A 252 4.10 13.14 -0.32
N SER A 253 5.10 12.30 -0.09
CA SER A 253 6.30 12.67 0.66
C SER A 253 7.04 13.84 0.02
N GLU A 254 7.20 13.85 -1.30
CA GLU A 254 7.82 14.96 -2.03
C GLU A 254 7.10 16.28 -1.79
N GLU A 255 5.76 16.27 -1.87
CA GLU A 255 4.98 17.49 -1.60
C GLU A 255 5.08 17.93 -0.14
N ILE A 256 5.05 17.00 0.82
CA ILE A 256 5.25 17.31 2.25
C ILE A 256 6.62 17.95 2.48
N ILE A 257 7.67 17.44 1.85
CA ILE A 257 9.02 17.99 1.92
C ILE A 257 9.05 19.41 1.34
N LEU A 258 8.48 19.61 0.15
CA LEU A 258 8.36 20.93 -0.45
C LEU A 258 7.56 21.89 0.44
N TRP A 259 6.38 21.49 0.90
CA TRP A 259 5.51 22.34 1.71
C TRP A 259 6.10 22.70 3.07
N SER A 260 6.93 21.84 3.67
CA SER A 260 7.59 22.10 4.94
C SER A 260 8.88 22.91 4.81
N SER A 261 9.41 23.08 3.59
CA SER A 261 10.63 23.88 3.34
C SER A 261 10.40 25.36 3.69
N TRP A 262 11.50 26.08 3.93
CA TRP A 262 11.45 27.53 4.19
C TRP A 262 10.90 28.33 2.99
N GLU A 263 11.14 27.87 1.78
CA GLU A 263 10.73 28.51 0.53
C GLU A 263 9.21 28.46 0.34
N PHE A 264 8.56 27.32 0.66
CA PHE A 264 7.12 27.17 0.60
C PHE A 264 6.43 27.54 1.92
N LYS A 265 6.84 26.96 3.02
CA LYS A 265 6.32 27.20 4.37
C LYS A 265 4.79 27.08 4.43
N PHE A 266 4.22 26.11 3.76
CA PHE A 266 2.77 25.86 3.73
C PHE A 266 2.28 25.02 4.89
N ILE A 267 3.17 24.15 5.39
CA ILE A 267 2.89 23.28 6.53
C ILE A 267 4.04 23.32 7.53
N GLU A 268 3.75 22.84 8.72
CA GLU A 268 4.74 22.48 9.72
C GLU A 268 4.41 21.10 10.25
N LEU A 269 5.40 20.20 10.21
CA LEU A 269 5.26 18.85 10.79
C LEU A 269 5.43 18.92 12.31
N ASP A 270 4.80 18.00 13.02
CA ASP A 270 4.96 17.84 14.46
C ASP A 270 6.42 17.43 14.79
N ASP A 271 6.92 17.86 15.93
CA ASP A 271 8.29 17.59 16.38
C ASP A 271 8.57 16.08 16.49
N SER A 272 7.55 15.28 16.81
CA SER A 272 7.67 13.82 16.90
C SER A 272 7.93 13.11 15.58
N PHE A 273 7.74 13.80 14.44
CA PHE A 273 7.97 13.27 13.07
C PHE A 273 9.05 14.03 12.31
N THR A 274 9.92 14.74 13.04
CA THR A 274 11.00 15.55 12.47
C THR A 274 12.26 15.37 13.28
N THR A 275 13.41 15.68 12.68
CA THR A 275 14.68 15.75 13.43
C THR A 275 15.32 17.13 13.33
N GLY A 276 16.19 17.43 14.28
CA GLY A 276 16.96 18.65 14.30
C GLY A 276 18.38 18.46 13.74
N SER A 277 19.20 19.48 13.92
CA SER A 277 20.64 19.44 13.65
C SER A 277 21.41 19.68 14.95
N SER A 278 22.50 18.94 15.15
CA SER A 278 23.40 19.14 16.30
C SER A 278 24.16 20.48 16.26
N ILE A 279 24.20 21.12 15.09
CA ILE A 279 24.98 22.36 14.87
C ILE A 279 24.06 23.55 14.54
N MET A 280 22.90 23.29 13.91
CA MET A 280 21.98 24.33 13.43
C MET A 280 20.66 24.26 14.22
N PRO A 281 20.50 25.05 15.31
CA PRO A 281 19.35 24.93 16.21
C PRO A 281 18.01 25.31 15.57
N GLN A 282 18.02 26.03 14.45
CA GLN A 282 16.82 26.43 13.72
C GLN A 282 16.33 25.34 12.72
N LYS A 283 17.14 24.30 12.48
CA LYS A 283 16.87 23.31 11.43
C LYS A 283 15.88 22.24 11.93
N LYS A 284 14.86 21.99 11.13
CA LYS A 284 13.85 20.97 11.34
C LYS A 284 13.67 20.18 10.05
N ASN A 285 14.05 18.91 10.05
CA ASN A 285 14.12 18.07 8.85
C ASN A 285 12.87 17.18 8.74
N PRO A 286 12.30 17.01 7.55
CA PRO A 286 11.18 16.12 7.30
C PRO A 286 11.65 14.67 7.05
N ASP A 287 12.53 14.12 7.91
CA ASP A 287 13.23 12.85 7.69
C ASP A 287 12.30 11.67 7.43
N ILE A 288 11.13 11.66 8.08
CA ILE A 288 10.15 10.56 7.90
C ILE A 288 9.64 10.54 6.46
N ALA A 289 9.28 11.71 5.92
CA ALA A 289 8.85 11.81 4.52
C ALA A 289 9.99 11.45 3.55
N GLU A 290 11.23 11.85 3.85
CA GLU A 290 12.41 11.52 3.04
C GLU A 290 12.69 10.01 3.05
N LEU A 291 12.59 9.35 4.21
CA LEU A 291 12.79 7.91 4.34
C LEU A 291 11.70 7.11 3.59
N VAL A 292 10.44 7.51 3.69
CA VAL A 292 9.35 6.89 2.94
C VAL A 292 9.59 7.02 1.44
N ARG A 293 9.99 8.20 0.96
CA ARG A 293 10.38 8.41 -0.44
C ARG A 293 11.54 7.50 -0.84
N GLY A 294 12.57 7.36 0.00
CA GLY A 294 13.72 6.50 -0.25
C GLY A 294 13.38 5.01 -0.27
N LYS A 295 12.55 4.54 0.66
CA LYS A 295 12.12 3.13 0.77
C LYS A 295 11.33 2.64 -0.45
N THR A 296 10.77 3.52 -1.25
CA THR A 296 10.07 3.17 -2.50
C THR A 296 10.95 2.35 -3.45
N GLY A 297 12.23 2.72 -3.58
CA GLY A 297 13.18 1.99 -4.43
C GLY A 297 13.42 0.55 -3.98
N ARG A 298 13.30 0.27 -2.68
CA ARG A 298 13.43 -1.07 -2.11
C ARG A 298 12.30 -1.99 -2.61
N VAL A 299 11.05 -1.57 -2.48
CA VAL A 299 9.89 -2.35 -2.95
C VAL A 299 9.88 -2.52 -4.47
N TYR A 300 10.41 -1.55 -5.23
CA TYR A 300 10.63 -1.73 -6.67
C TYR A 300 11.66 -2.82 -6.96
N GLY A 301 12.74 -2.86 -6.17
CA GLY A 301 13.73 -3.93 -6.25
C GLY A 301 13.14 -5.31 -5.99
N ASP A 302 12.27 -5.45 -4.99
CA ASP A 302 11.59 -6.69 -4.64
C ASP A 302 10.69 -7.20 -5.78
N LEU A 303 9.92 -6.31 -6.41
CA LEU A 303 9.13 -6.65 -7.59
C LEU A 303 10.02 -7.15 -8.75
N MET A 304 11.11 -6.47 -9.02
CA MET A 304 12.04 -6.86 -10.07
C MET A 304 12.75 -8.18 -9.76
N ALA A 305 13.11 -8.43 -8.50
CA ALA A 305 13.67 -9.70 -8.05
C ALA A 305 12.70 -10.84 -8.29
N MET A 306 11.43 -10.71 -7.88
CA MET A 306 10.39 -11.71 -8.09
C MET A 306 10.18 -12.04 -9.56
N LEU A 307 10.02 -11.03 -10.42
CA LEU A 307 9.89 -11.21 -11.86
C LEU A 307 11.10 -11.95 -12.45
N THR A 308 12.29 -11.66 -11.93
CA THR A 308 13.53 -12.27 -12.39
C THR A 308 13.65 -13.73 -11.95
N VAL A 309 13.26 -14.07 -10.74
CA VAL A 309 13.21 -15.44 -10.25
C VAL A 309 12.30 -16.30 -11.11
N LEU A 310 11.09 -15.82 -11.42
CA LEU A 310 10.07 -16.62 -12.10
C LEU A 310 10.26 -16.75 -13.61
N LYS A 311 10.96 -15.83 -14.26
CA LYS A 311 11.01 -15.66 -15.75
C LYS A 311 11.46 -16.86 -16.58
N GLY A 312 12.06 -17.88 -16.02
CA GLY A 312 12.67 -18.95 -16.84
C GLY A 312 12.66 -20.33 -16.20
N ILE A 313 11.99 -20.46 -15.05
CA ILE A 313 11.87 -21.75 -14.38
C ILE A 313 10.78 -22.60 -15.05
N PRO A 314 10.97 -23.94 -15.16
CA PRO A 314 9.93 -24.84 -15.63
C PRO A 314 8.78 -24.98 -14.62
N LEU A 315 7.66 -25.54 -15.08
CA LEU A 315 6.49 -25.78 -14.25
C LEU A 315 6.76 -26.68 -13.03
N ALA A 316 5.78 -26.80 -12.17
CA ALA A 316 5.81 -27.41 -10.86
C ALA A 316 6.71 -26.61 -9.91
N TYR A 317 7.50 -27.25 -9.07
CA TYR A 317 8.34 -26.59 -8.08
C TYR A 317 9.83 -26.76 -8.42
N ASN A 318 10.55 -25.66 -8.38
CA ASN A 318 12.00 -25.61 -8.43
C ASN A 318 12.51 -24.85 -7.20
N LYS A 319 13.71 -25.14 -6.72
CA LYS A 319 14.26 -24.54 -5.50
C LYS A 319 14.44 -23.03 -5.61
N ASP A 320 14.51 -22.49 -6.82
CA ASP A 320 14.46 -21.04 -7.13
C ASP A 320 13.26 -20.36 -6.46
N MET A 321 12.12 -21.05 -6.36
CA MET A 321 10.91 -20.53 -5.70
C MET A 321 11.07 -20.31 -4.18
N GLN A 322 12.18 -20.74 -3.56
CA GLN A 322 12.45 -20.38 -2.18
C GLN A 322 12.74 -18.88 -2.02
N GLU A 323 13.29 -18.25 -3.10
CA GLU A 323 13.57 -16.82 -3.16
C GLU A 323 12.30 -15.95 -3.25
N ASP A 324 11.12 -16.54 -3.45
CA ASP A 324 9.84 -15.83 -3.47
C ASP A 324 9.56 -15.12 -2.14
N LYS A 325 9.99 -15.71 -1.02
CA LYS A 325 9.65 -15.26 0.32
C LYS A 325 10.40 -14.01 0.75
N GLU A 326 11.71 -13.97 0.56
CA GLU A 326 12.52 -12.85 1.06
C GLU A 326 12.09 -11.53 0.42
N SER A 327 11.89 -11.51 -0.91
CA SER A 327 11.45 -10.30 -1.62
C SER A 327 10.05 -9.84 -1.16
N ILE A 328 9.07 -10.73 -1.09
CA ILE A 328 7.71 -10.30 -0.75
C ILE A 328 7.57 -9.97 0.74
N PHE A 329 8.28 -10.66 1.61
CA PHE A 329 8.28 -10.36 3.04
C PHE A 329 8.93 -8.99 3.33
N ASP A 330 10.01 -8.69 2.64
CA ASP A 330 10.68 -7.39 2.74
C ASP A 330 9.77 -6.24 2.28
N ALA A 331 9.07 -6.43 1.16
CA ALA A 331 8.11 -5.45 0.66
C ALA A 331 6.93 -5.26 1.64
N VAL A 332 6.36 -6.35 2.18
CA VAL A 332 5.30 -6.29 3.19
C VAL A 332 5.76 -5.49 4.40
N ASP A 333 6.91 -5.84 4.98
CA ASP A 333 7.45 -5.17 6.16
C ASP A 333 7.74 -3.69 5.88
N THR A 334 8.28 -3.38 4.70
CA THR A 334 8.58 -2.00 4.28
C THR A 334 7.32 -1.15 4.14
N VAL A 335 6.28 -1.68 3.48
CA VAL A 335 5.00 -0.98 3.32
C VAL A 335 4.32 -0.75 4.67
N LYS A 336 4.27 -1.78 5.53
CA LYS A 336 3.69 -1.67 6.88
C LYS A 336 4.42 -0.61 7.70
N GLN A 337 5.75 -0.62 7.74
CA GLN A 337 6.54 0.41 8.45
C GLN A 337 6.24 1.83 7.96
N CYS A 338 6.06 2.01 6.64
CA CYS A 338 5.70 3.31 6.10
C CYS A 338 4.27 3.72 6.51
N LEU A 339 3.33 2.78 6.51
CA LEU A 339 1.95 3.03 6.92
C LEU A 339 1.80 3.21 8.43
N ASP A 340 2.71 2.70 9.25
CA ASP A 340 2.70 2.94 10.69
C ASP A 340 3.04 4.40 11.05
N VAL A 341 3.90 5.05 10.27
CA VAL A 341 4.39 6.40 10.56
C VAL A 341 3.67 7.51 9.77
N PHE A 342 3.17 7.20 8.58
CA PHE A 342 2.61 8.21 7.68
C PHE A 342 1.27 8.79 8.15
N PRO A 343 0.26 7.99 8.58
CA PRO A 343 -1.01 8.51 9.07
C PRO A 343 -0.87 9.45 10.28
N PRO A 344 -0.13 9.13 11.34
CA PRO A 344 0.03 10.05 12.46
C PRO A 344 0.83 11.31 12.08
N MET A 345 1.80 11.23 11.16
CA MET A 345 2.50 12.40 10.62
C MET A 345 1.52 13.36 9.92
N ILE A 346 0.60 12.83 9.10
CA ILE A 346 -0.43 13.63 8.44
C ILE A 346 -1.42 14.23 9.45
N SER A 347 -1.84 13.45 10.45
CA SER A 347 -2.77 13.92 11.49
C SER A 347 -2.19 15.07 12.32
N GLY A 348 -0.90 15.01 12.64
CA GLY A 348 -0.16 16.04 13.39
C GLY A 348 0.28 17.26 12.55
N MET A 349 0.07 17.23 11.24
CA MET A 349 0.50 18.29 10.32
C MET A 349 -0.28 19.60 10.59
N LYS A 350 0.45 20.68 10.88
CA LYS A 350 -0.11 22.02 11.03
C LYS A 350 -0.13 22.73 9.68
N VAL A 351 -1.31 23.18 9.24
CA VAL A 351 -1.48 23.93 8.00
C VAL A 351 -1.32 25.44 8.26
N LEU A 352 -0.41 26.08 7.54
CA LEU A 352 -0.10 27.49 7.65
C LEU A 352 -0.92 28.32 6.63
N LYS A 353 -2.23 28.43 6.88
CA LYS A 353 -3.23 29.02 5.98
C LYS A 353 -2.83 30.41 5.47
N GLY A 354 -2.25 31.24 6.34
CA GLY A 354 -1.80 32.60 5.96
C GLY A 354 -0.70 32.58 4.91
N ASN A 355 0.26 31.64 5.04
CA ASN A 355 1.35 31.51 4.07
C ASN A 355 0.84 30.98 2.72
N MET A 356 -0.09 30.03 2.74
CA MET A 356 -0.73 29.51 1.53
C MET A 356 -1.49 30.62 0.79
N LEU A 357 -2.27 31.42 1.50
CA LEU A 357 -3.01 32.55 0.91
C LEU A 357 -2.04 33.61 0.36
N ALA A 358 -1.01 34.00 1.12
CA ALA A 358 -0.01 34.95 0.67
C ALA A 358 0.76 34.46 -0.57
N ALA A 359 0.99 33.16 -0.68
CA ALA A 359 1.57 32.56 -1.89
C ALA A 359 0.58 32.56 -3.06
N ALA A 360 -0.70 32.36 -2.81
CA ALA A 360 -1.76 32.40 -3.83
C ALA A 360 -1.96 33.81 -4.41
N GLN A 361 -1.80 34.86 -3.59
CA GLN A 361 -1.87 36.25 -4.02
C GLN A 361 -0.69 36.70 -4.92
N LYS A 362 0.39 35.90 -4.96
CA LYS A 362 1.57 36.20 -5.77
C LYS A 362 1.58 35.28 -7.00
N GLY A 363 1.81 35.84 -8.18
CA GLY A 363 1.97 35.05 -9.41
C GLY A 363 0.76 35.02 -10.33
N PHE A 364 -0.18 35.92 -10.13
CA PHE A 364 -1.29 36.18 -11.05
C PHE A 364 -2.14 34.93 -11.37
N ILE A 365 -2.33 34.06 -10.37
CA ILE A 365 -3.06 32.78 -10.57
C ILE A 365 -4.53 32.96 -10.88
N ASN A 366 -5.06 34.15 -10.68
CA ASN A 366 -6.41 34.62 -11.04
C ASN A 366 -6.50 35.29 -12.42
N ALA A 367 -5.42 35.34 -13.19
CA ALA A 367 -5.42 35.94 -14.53
C ALA A 367 -6.33 35.18 -15.51
N THR A 368 -6.52 33.89 -15.34
CA THR A 368 -7.50 33.10 -16.10
C THR A 368 -8.94 33.57 -15.78
N ASP A 369 -9.21 33.90 -14.52
CA ASP A 369 -10.52 34.36 -14.06
C ASP A 369 -10.83 35.75 -14.62
N LEU A 370 -9.84 36.63 -14.80
CA LEU A 370 -9.95 37.86 -15.51
C LEU A 370 -10.32 37.64 -17.00
N ALA A 371 -9.68 36.70 -17.67
CA ALA A 371 -10.01 36.36 -19.05
C ALA A 371 -11.43 35.77 -19.17
N ASP A 372 -11.84 34.92 -18.23
CA ASP A 372 -13.18 34.34 -18.16
C ASP A 372 -14.24 35.41 -17.90
N TYR A 373 -13.97 36.40 -17.02
CA TYR A 373 -14.81 37.53 -16.76
C TYR A 373 -15.09 38.32 -18.06
N LEU A 374 -14.03 38.65 -18.82
CA LEU A 374 -14.17 39.37 -20.09
C LEU A 374 -14.92 38.52 -21.12
N THR A 375 -14.70 37.22 -21.14
CA THR A 375 -15.41 36.32 -22.06
C THR A 375 -16.91 36.27 -21.75
N LYS A 376 -17.29 36.26 -20.47
CA LYS A 376 -18.69 36.33 -20.03
C LYS A 376 -19.36 37.63 -20.38
N LYS A 377 -18.59 38.72 -20.55
CA LYS A 377 -19.06 40.01 -21.07
C LYS A 377 -19.18 40.07 -22.60
N GLY A 378 -18.89 38.96 -23.29
CA GLY A 378 -19.05 38.86 -24.76
C GLY A 378 -17.76 39.08 -25.56
N ILE A 379 -16.62 39.29 -24.89
CA ILE A 379 -15.33 39.43 -25.58
C ILE A 379 -14.84 38.02 -26.01
N PRO A 380 -14.41 37.81 -27.27
CA PRO A 380 -13.91 36.54 -27.72
C PRO A 380 -12.72 36.07 -26.85
N LEU A 381 -12.69 34.80 -26.47
CA LEU A 381 -11.69 34.21 -25.56
C LEU A 381 -10.23 34.59 -25.92
N ARG A 382 -9.86 34.55 -27.21
CA ARG A 382 -8.50 34.90 -27.65
C ARG A 382 -8.16 36.39 -27.37
N THR A 383 -9.15 37.28 -27.49
CA THR A 383 -9.00 38.70 -27.17
C THR A 383 -8.96 38.91 -25.68
N ALA A 384 -9.84 38.26 -24.92
CA ALA A 384 -9.87 38.32 -23.47
C ALA A 384 -8.54 37.83 -22.86
N TYR A 385 -7.98 36.70 -23.38
CA TYR A 385 -6.66 36.18 -23.00
C TYR A 385 -5.54 37.20 -23.22
N LYS A 386 -5.57 37.91 -24.41
CA LYS A 386 -4.57 38.93 -24.70
C LYS A 386 -4.67 40.12 -23.75
N ILE A 387 -5.87 40.58 -23.42
CA ILE A 387 -6.10 41.66 -22.47
C ILE A 387 -5.63 41.24 -21.07
N SER A 388 -5.98 40.07 -20.63
CA SER A 388 -5.52 39.52 -19.33
C SER A 388 -3.99 39.44 -19.27
N GLY A 389 -3.33 38.99 -20.35
CA GLY A 389 -1.86 38.97 -20.44
C GLY A 389 -1.23 40.37 -20.39
N GLN A 390 -1.88 41.36 -21.00
CA GLN A 390 -1.45 42.77 -20.92
C GLN A 390 -1.62 43.33 -19.50
N ALA A 391 -2.70 43.00 -18.80
CA ALA A 391 -2.88 43.37 -17.40
C ALA A 391 -1.80 42.77 -16.48
N VAL A 392 -1.45 41.52 -16.70
CA VAL A 392 -0.33 40.85 -15.97
C VAL A 392 0.98 41.55 -16.25
N ALA A 393 1.31 41.81 -17.52
CA ALA A 393 2.53 42.54 -17.89
C ALA A 393 2.59 43.94 -17.25
N TYR A 394 1.49 44.65 -17.26
CA TYR A 394 1.36 45.97 -16.60
C TYR A 394 1.63 45.87 -15.09
N CYS A 395 1.03 44.88 -14.43
CA CYS A 395 1.26 44.65 -13.00
C CYS A 395 2.73 44.31 -12.67
N ILE A 396 3.38 43.51 -13.50
CA ILE A 396 4.81 43.18 -13.33
C ILE A 396 5.68 44.45 -13.45
N GLU A 397 5.43 45.27 -14.46
CA GLU A 397 6.18 46.53 -14.67
C GLU A 397 5.99 47.50 -13.51
N LYS A 398 4.80 47.65 -12.99
CA LYS A 398 4.44 48.58 -11.91
C LYS A 398 4.66 48.02 -10.49
N GLY A 399 4.98 46.75 -10.34
CA GLY A 399 5.08 46.10 -9.01
C GLY A 399 3.71 45.95 -8.33
N LEU A 400 2.63 45.83 -9.10
CA LEU A 400 1.26 45.63 -8.64
C LEU A 400 0.82 44.18 -8.69
N VAL A 401 -0.37 43.92 -8.17
CA VAL A 401 -1.15 42.67 -8.39
C VAL A 401 -2.49 43.06 -9.01
N LEU A 402 -3.17 42.10 -9.63
CA LEU A 402 -4.45 42.39 -10.34
C LEU A 402 -5.48 43.07 -9.42
N GLU A 403 -5.53 42.69 -8.15
CA GLU A 403 -6.44 43.25 -7.16
C GLU A 403 -6.16 44.71 -6.79
N THR A 404 -4.97 45.21 -7.11
CA THR A 404 -4.55 46.61 -6.76
C THR A 404 -4.47 47.54 -7.95
N VAL A 405 -4.76 47.07 -9.15
CA VAL A 405 -4.92 47.91 -10.35
C VAL A 405 -6.18 48.79 -10.17
N SER A 406 -6.07 50.10 -10.40
CA SER A 406 -7.21 51.02 -10.26
C SER A 406 -8.27 50.82 -11.34
N PRO A 407 -9.54 51.26 -11.10
CA PRO A 407 -10.57 51.18 -12.12
C PRO A 407 -10.24 51.96 -13.40
N GLU A 408 -9.54 53.07 -13.27
CA GLU A 408 -9.06 53.89 -14.39
C GLU A 408 -8.05 53.13 -15.24
N GLU A 409 -7.05 52.53 -14.62
CA GLU A 409 -6.03 51.72 -15.29
C GLU A 409 -6.65 50.50 -15.99
N TYR A 410 -7.61 49.84 -15.35
CA TYR A 410 -8.35 48.74 -16.00
C TYR A 410 -9.11 49.21 -17.24
N LYS A 411 -9.73 50.38 -17.20
CA LYS A 411 -10.43 50.94 -18.37
C LYS A 411 -9.50 51.34 -19.52
N GLU A 412 -8.24 51.72 -19.20
CA GLU A 412 -7.23 51.96 -20.23
C GLU A 412 -6.83 50.65 -20.94
N LEU A 413 -6.81 49.53 -20.21
CA LEU A 413 -6.56 48.21 -20.79
C LEU A 413 -7.73 47.70 -21.61
N CYS A 414 -8.94 47.88 -21.11
CA CYS A 414 -10.19 47.52 -21.79
C CYS A 414 -11.37 48.30 -21.22
N PRO A 415 -12.09 49.11 -22.05
CA PRO A 415 -13.23 49.89 -21.60
C PRO A 415 -14.40 49.07 -20.99
N ASP A 416 -14.48 47.78 -21.33
CA ASP A 416 -15.54 46.89 -20.85
C ASP A 416 -15.26 46.36 -19.41
N ILE A 417 -14.10 46.65 -18.83
CA ILE A 417 -13.79 46.30 -17.45
C ILE A 417 -14.46 47.29 -16.51
N GLY A 418 -15.38 46.80 -15.69
CA GLY A 418 -16.07 47.56 -14.64
C GLY A 418 -15.52 47.24 -13.26
N GLU A 419 -16.07 47.89 -12.21
CA GLU A 419 -15.68 47.62 -10.81
C GLU A 419 -15.96 46.19 -10.36
N ASP A 420 -16.88 45.49 -11.03
CA ASP A 420 -17.21 44.09 -10.83
C ASP A 420 -16.04 43.13 -11.15
N VAL A 421 -14.94 43.63 -11.73
CA VAL A 421 -13.70 42.85 -11.95
C VAL A 421 -13.09 42.35 -10.65
N TYR A 422 -13.13 43.16 -9.57
CA TYR A 422 -12.55 42.79 -8.29
C TYR A 422 -13.24 41.58 -7.67
N ASP A 423 -14.56 41.47 -7.82
CA ASP A 423 -15.28 40.25 -7.40
C ASP A 423 -14.91 39.03 -8.25
N ALA A 424 -14.68 39.25 -9.54
CA ALA A 424 -14.34 38.15 -10.46
C ALA A 424 -12.95 37.59 -10.24
N ILE A 425 -11.99 38.43 -9.80
CA ILE A 425 -10.58 38.03 -9.56
C ILE A 425 -10.27 37.74 -8.09
N ASP A 426 -11.23 37.97 -7.17
CA ASP A 426 -11.07 37.56 -5.79
C ASP A 426 -10.79 36.04 -5.71
N LEU A 427 -9.73 35.66 -5.00
CA LEU A 427 -9.28 34.26 -4.99
C LEU A 427 -10.33 33.29 -4.45
N LEU A 428 -11.14 33.70 -3.46
CA LEU A 428 -12.18 32.85 -2.91
C LEU A 428 -13.32 32.69 -3.94
N ASN A 429 -13.68 33.77 -4.64
CA ASN A 429 -14.67 33.72 -5.71
C ASN A 429 -14.15 32.93 -6.91
N CYS A 430 -12.88 33.03 -7.26
CA CYS A 430 -12.23 32.21 -8.28
C CYS A 430 -12.38 30.69 -7.97
N VAL A 431 -12.13 30.28 -6.73
CA VAL A 431 -12.32 28.90 -6.29
C VAL A 431 -13.80 28.50 -6.34
N ARG A 432 -14.70 29.34 -5.79
CA ARG A 432 -16.14 29.05 -5.73
C ARG A 432 -16.78 28.95 -7.12
N SER A 433 -16.28 29.72 -8.10
CA SER A 433 -16.76 29.71 -9.46
C SER A 433 -16.40 28.49 -10.29
N ARG A 434 -15.51 27.60 -9.76
CA ARG A 434 -15.16 26.33 -10.44
C ARG A 434 -16.18 25.25 -10.12
N ILE A 435 -17.35 25.37 -10.73
CA ILE A 435 -18.53 24.51 -10.49
C ILE A 435 -18.56 23.22 -11.27
N SER A 436 -17.59 22.98 -12.15
CA SER A 436 -17.50 21.72 -12.90
C SER A 436 -17.32 20.53 -11.95
N ALA A 437 -17.93 19.39 -12.29
CA ALA A 437 -17.78 18.16 -11.51
C ALA A 437 -16.31 17.76 -11.37
N GLY A 438 -15.88 17.44 -10.15
CA GLY A 438 -14.49 17.13 -9.85
C GLY A 438 -13.58 18.36 -9.67
N GLY A 439 -14.11 19.58 -9.82
CA GLY A 439 -13.37 20.82 -9.61
C GLY A 439 -13.14 21.16 -8.12
N THR A 440 -12.46 22.29 -7.88
CA THR A 440 -12.11 22.74 -6.52
C THR A 440 -13.24 23.50 -5.81
N GLY A 441 -14.38 23.77 -6.49
CA GLY A 441 -15.53 24.46 -5.92
C GLY A 441 -16.16 23.68 -4.76
N LYS A 442 -16.81 24.40 -3.85
CA LYS A 442 -17.32 23.87 -2.58
C LYS A 442 -18.16 22.60 -2.72
N GLU A 443 -19.15 22.60 -3.62
CA GLU A 443 -20.04 21.43 -3.81
C GLU A 443 -19.29 20.19 -4.27
N SER A 444 -18.31 20.39 -5.15
CA SER A 444 -17.49 19.28 -5.64
C SER A 444 -16.55 18.73 -4.56
N VAL A 445 -15.99 19.59 -3.72
CA VAL A 445 -15.13 19.18 -2.58
C VAL A 445 -15.97 18.41 -1.55
N GLU A 446 -17.17 18.91 -1.20
CA GLU A 446 -18.07 18.18 -0.28
C GLU A 446 -18.49 16.81 -0.83
N LYS A 447 -18.76 16.73 -2.12
CA LYS A 447 -19.04 15.44 -2.78
C LYS A 447 -17.84 14.48 -2.68
N GLN A 448 -16.63 14.97 -2.91
CA GLN A 448 -15.41 14.17 -2.79
C GLN A 448 -15.17 13.69 -1.35
N ILE A 449 -15.42 14.55 -0.34
CA ILE A 449 -15.39 14.17 1.09
C ILE A 449 -16.40 13.05 1.36
N GLY A 450 -17.63 13.16 0.82
CA GLY A 450 -18.65 12.12 0.92
C GLY A 450 -18.20 10.78 0.33
N ILE A 451 -17.63 10.79 -0.87
CA ILE A 451 -17.11 9.58 -1.55
C ILE A 451 -16.06 8.87 -0.68
N VAL A 452 -15.10 9.62 -0.12
CA VAL A 452 -14.07 9.02 0.75
C VAL A 452 -14.68 8.51 2.06
N SER A 453 -15.61 9.25 2.66
CA SER A 453 -16.31 8.82 3.88
C SER A 453 -17.10 7.54 3.67
N ASP A 454 -17.83 7.43 2.57
CA ASP A 454 -18.61 6.23 2.20
C ASP A 454 -17.69 5.02 1.94
N PHE A 455 -16.52 5.25 1.33
CA PHE A 455 -15.53 4.20 1.11
C PHE A 455 -14.96 3.65 2.41
N LEU A 456 -14.69 4.53 3.37
CA LEU A 456 -14.18 4.14 4.71
C LEU A 456 -15.25 3.42 5.55
N GLY A 457 -16.53 3.66 5.29
CA GLY A 457 -17.66 3.00 5.98
C GLY A 457 -17.96 1.59 5.47
N LYS A 458 -17.36 1.19 4.37
CA LYS A 458 -17.45 -0.19 3.80
C LYS A 458 -16.34 -1.08 4.36
#